data_f72869fada9eca4ef82091331c2c0037
#
_entry.id   f72869fada9eca4ef82091331c2c0037
#
_cell.length_a   1.000
_cell.length_b   1.000
_cell.length_c   1.000
_cell.angle_alpha   90.00
_cell.angle_beta   90.00
_cell.angle_gamma   90.00
#
_symmetry.space_group_name_H-M   'P 1'
#
loop_
_entity.id
_entity.type
_entity.pdbx_description
1 polymer ?
#
loop_
_entity_poly.entity_id
_entity_poly.type
_entity_poly.pdbx_seq_one_letter_code
_entity_poly.pdbx_strand_id
1 'polypeptide(L)'
;MPLPVHTPPGKRGNTSLRLGLGLLLVQLLCLAETMAAEKIRLQLRWLHQFQFAGYYMAQEKGFYAQAGLEVEIRPGGPGTPKPIDLLLEGNADFAIANSGLVIARLQGRPVVALAAIMQSSPIVWIVRADSDIYTPHDLAGKRVMLMPAPENAELLVTLAREGVDQDRLQLQQTSFDPQDLIDGNTDAYNGYISNELFWLQQQQLPYRLIKPREYGVNFYSDVLTTSEVLLQQRPAQVEAFIQASLKGWQYALEHIEESVQLIHQRYAPDKSLEHLRFEAEELHKLIMPELVQLGHMNPGRWHAIAQSYLDLGMADGPIELDGFIYKRKVATDHSLLYQVLGGALLALLLLGAVALRFARLTRKLRLEVKRRQQAEQELRSSNLQLERLANTDRLTGQWSRLKIEELAHNEIKRAERYDFPLALVFLDIDRFKSVNDQYGHDVGDCVLTGVAHRIKSHLRDSDSLCRWGGEEFIILMPHTDLDQACLIAEKLRGLLAAEPLTGTIGVTGSFGVAQWQPGQGLGELVHCADLMLYRAKKLGRNRVERFSPCAILPLV
;
A
#
# COMPACT_ATOMS: atom_id res chain seq x y z
N MET A 1 -42.05 31.63 -84.92
CA MET A 1 -40.77 31.36 -84.26
C MET A 1 -40.93 31.47 -82.78
N PRO A 2 -40.97 30.40 -82.03
CA PRO A 2 -41.01 30.49 -80.55
C PRO A 2 -39.59 30.31 -79.97
N LEU A 3 -39.35 31.09 -78.89
CA LEU A 3 -38.11 31.12 -78.10
C LEU A 3 -37.96 29.88 -77.24
N PRO A 4 -36.74 29.40 -76.93
CA PRO A 4 -36.54 28.19 -76.16
C PRO A 4 -36.68 28.43 -74.63
N VAL A 5 -37.34 27.49 -73.97
CA VAL A 5 -37.55 27.41 -72.53
C VAL A 5 -36.26 26.87 -71.85
N HIS A 6 -35.68 27.67 -70.97
CA HIS A 6 -34.59 27.23 -70.07
C HIS A 6 -35.10 26.37 -68.94
N THR A 7 -34.68 25.11 -68.86
CA THR A 7 -34.83 24.27 -67.66
C THR A 7 -33.65 24.45 -66.72
N PRO A 8 -33.84 24.59 -65.39
CA PRO A 8 -32.76 24.71 -64.41
C PRO A 8 -32.04 23.35 -64.15
N PRO A 9 -30.73 23.32 -63.82
CA PRO A 9 -29.98 22.12 -63.58
C PRO A 9 -30.38 21.48 -62.24
N GLY A 10 -30.72 20.17 -62.28
CA GLY A 10 -31.06 19.37 -61.12
C GLY A 10 -29.91 19.26 -60.14
N LYS A 11 -30.20 19.50 -58.86
CA LYS A 11 -29.28 19.23 -57.71
C LYS A 11 -29.08 17.70 -57.60
N ARG A 12 -28.05 17.16 -58.21
CA ARG A 12 -27.46 15.86 -57.81
C ARG A 12 -26.56 16.09 -56.63
N GLY A 13 -27.05 15.95 -55.43
CA GLY A 13 -26.29 16.18 -54.21
C GLY A 13 -26.45 15.06 -53.21
N ASN A 14 -25.34 14.49 -52.83
CA ASN A 14 -25.02 13.96 -51.49
C ASN A 14 -25.71 12.65 -50.97
N THR A 15 -26.35 11.84 -51.78
CA THR A 15 -26.85 10.53 -51.33
C THR A 15 -25.73 9.46 -51.24
N SER A 16 -24.73 9.52 -52.10
CA SER A 16 -23.59 8.56 -52.08
C SER A 16 -22.65 8.76 -50.88
N LEU A 17 -22.47 9.99 -50.38
CA LEU A 17 -21.60 10.27 -49.23
C LEU A 17 -22.25 9.81 -47.92
N ARG A 18 -23.56 9.89 -47.81
CA ARG A 18 -24.31 9.40 -46.62
C ARG A 18 -24.40 7.87 -46.55
N LEU A 19 -24.49 7.18 -47.69
CA LEU A 19 -24.39 5.71 -47.71
C LEU A 19 -22.99 5.20 -47.38
N GLY A 20 -21.93 5.88 -47.85
CA GLY A 20 -20.54 5.52 -47.51
C GLY A 20 -20.21 5.68 -46.04
N LEU A 21 -20.69 6.78 -45.41
CA LEU A 21 -20.48 7.00 -43.96
C LEU A 21 -21.29 5.98 -43.10
N GLY A 22 -22.49 5.61 -43.55
CA GLY A 22 -23.33 4.60 -42.87
C GLY A 22 -22.69 3.21 -42.94
N LEU A 23 -22.12 2.81 -44.08
CA LEU A 23 -21.41 1.53 -44.21
C LEU A 23 -20.11 1.49 -43.42
N LEU A 24 -19.37 2.61 -43.34
CA LEU A 24 -18.15 2.71 -42.51
C LEU A 24 -18.47 2.61 -41.02
N LEU A 25 -19.57 3.22 -40.56
CA LEU A 25 -20.05 3.09 -39.18
C LEU A 25 -20.52 1.65 -38.86
N VAL A 26 -21.20 0.99 -39.78
CA VAL A 26 -21.62 -0.40 -39.60
C VAL A 26 -20.42 -1.35 -39.65
N GLN A 27 -19.41 -1.10 -40.50
CA GLN A 27 -18.17 -1.88 -40.48
C GLN A 27 -17.34 -1.63 -39.20
N LEU A 28 -17.31 -0.42 -38.65
CA LEU A 28 -16.68 -0.11 -37.33
C LEU A 28 -17.45 -0.76 -36.17
N LEU A 29 -18.76 -0.90 -36.25
CA LEU A 29 -19.59 -1.60 -35.25
C LEU A 29 -19.51 -3.13 -35.37
N CYS A 30 -19.25 -3.68 -36.56
CA CYS A 30 -19.04 -5.12 -36.76
C CYS A 30 -17.62 -5.61 -36.45
N LEU A 31 -16.66 -4.71 -36.24
CA LEU A 31 -15.30 -5.02 -35.78
C LEU A 31 -15.18 -5.11 -34.25
N ALA A 32 -16.28 -5.02 -33.50
CA ALA A 32 -16.34 -5.59 -32.18
C ALA A 32 -16.34 -7.11 -32.34
N GLU A 33 -15.20 -7.70 -32.74
CA GLU A 33 -14.95 -9.12 -32.55
C GLU A 33 -15.34 -9.42 -31.10
N THR A 34 -16.30 -10.30 -30.93
CA THR A 34 -16.51 -10.98 -29.66
C THR A 34 -15.23 -11.76 -29.41
N MET A 35 -14.23 -11.10 -28.83
CA MET A 35 -13.05 -11.77 -28.32
C MET A 35 -13.60 -12.82 -27.36
N ALA A 36 -13.47 -14.09 -27.72
CA ALA A 36 -13.83 -15.16 -26.79
C ALA A 36 -13.06 -14.90 -25.50
N ALA A 37 -13.79 -14.85 -24.37
CA ALA A 37 -13.17 -14.58 -23.09
C ALA A 37 -12.06 -15.60 -22.86
N GLU A 38 -10.86 -15.11 -22.55
CA GLU A 38 -9.73 -16.00 -22.32
C GLU A 38 -9.90 -16.69 -20.97
N LYS A 39 -9.82 -18.02 -20.96
CA LYS A 39 -9.92 -18.82 -19.75
C LYS A 39 -8.68 -18.66 -18.90
N ILE A 40 -8.88 -18.28 -17.65
CA ILE A 40 -7.86 -18.06 -16.61
C ILE A 40 -8.13 -19.02 -15.45
N ARG A 41 -7.12 -19.72 -15.00
CA ARG A 41 -7.18 -20.60 -13.83
C ARG A 41 -6.42 -19.94 -12.67
N LEU A 42 -7.17 -19.54 -11.65
CA LEU A 42 -6.62 -19.03 -10.39
C LEU A 42 -6.60 -20.16 -9.35
N GLN A 43 -5.44 -20.57 -8.90
CA GLN A 43 -5.26 -21.56 -7.86
C GLN A 43 -5.14 -20.87 -6.50
N LEU A 44 -6.11 -21.09 -5.62
CA LEU A 44 -6.05 -20.66 -4.23
C LEU A 44 -5.10 -21.57 -3.43
N ARG A 45 -4.58 -21.05 -2.32
CA ARG A 45 -3.71 -21.83 -1.44
C ARG A 45 -4.47 -22.61 -0.36
N TRP A 46 -5.77 -22.32 -0.17
CA TRP A 46 -6.62 -22.93 0.85
C TRP A 46 -8.04 -23.12 0.35
N LEU A 47 -8.89 -23.69 1.19
CA LEU A 47 -10.32 -23.84 0.97
C LEU A 47 -11.00 -22.48 0.81
N HIS A 48 -12.17 -22.47 0.20
CA HIS A 48 -12.96 -21.25 0.04
C HIS A 48 -13.33 -20.62 1.38
N GLN A 49 -13.04 -19.34 1.53
CA GLN A 49 -13.31 -18.54 2.74
C GLN A 49 -13.14 -17.05 2.42
N PHE A 50 -13.38 -16.15 3.40
CA PHE A 50 -13.27 -14.71 3.17
C PHE A 50 -11.85 -14.27 2.77
N GLN A 51 -10.83 -15.07 3.11
CA GLN A 51 -9.42 -14.85 2.72
C GLN A 51 -9.24 -14.58 1.21
N PHE A 52 -10.16 -14.99 0.37
CA PHE A 52 -10.09 -14.80 -1.08
C PHE A 52 -11.22 -13.93 -1.63
N ALA A 53 -11.87 -13.15 -0.76
CA ALA A 53 -13.07 -12.36 -1.07
C ALA A 53 -12.93 -11.48 -2.30
N GLY A 54 -11.76 -10.84 -2.49
CA GLY A 54 -11.53 -9.96 -3.63
C GLY A 54 -11.65 -10.66 -4.97
N TYR A 55 -11.19 -11.91 -5.07
CA TYR A 55 -11.28 -12.69 -6.31
C TYR A 55 -12.72 -13.10 -6.60
N TYR A 56 -13.48 -13.48 -5.56
CA TYR A 56 -14.91 -13.78 -5.71
C TYR A 56 -15.70 -12.54 -6.12
N MET A 57 -15.43 -11.39 -5.48
CA MET A 57 -16.07 -10.15 -5.86
C MET A 57 -15.69 -9.70 -7.27
N ALA A 58 -14.44 -9.92 -7.69
CA ALA A 58 -14.04 -9.64 -9.08
C ALA A 58 -14.85 -10.47 -10.09
N GLN A 59 -15.13 -11.71 -9.76
CA GLN A 59 -15.95 -12.59 -10.59
C GLN A 59 -17.42 -12.19 -10.56
N GLU A 60 -18.01 -12.09 -9.40
CA GLU A 60 -19.46 -11.90 -9.21
C GLU A 60 -19.93 -10.49 -9.59
N LYS A 61 -19.06 -9.48 -9.46
CA LYS A 61 -19.31 -8.11 -9.93
C LYS A 61 -18.95 -7.90 -11.40
N GLY A 62 -18.50 -8.96 -12.07
CA GLY A 62 -18.19 -8.94 -13.49
C GLY A 62 -16.92 -8.16 -13.85
N PHE A 63 -16.01 -7.87 -12.90
CA PHE A 63 -14.79 -7.13 -13.20
C PHE A 63 -13.85 -7.93 -14.09
N TYR A 64 -13.79 -9.26 -13.94
CA TYR A 64 -13.07 -10.13 -14.88
C TYR A 64 -13.70 -10.12 -16.26
N ALA A 65 -15.02 -10.25 -16.35
CA ALA A 65 -15.73 -10.24 -17.64
C ALA A 65 -15.56 -8.90 -18.37
N GLN A 66 -15.60 -7.77 -17.65
CA GLN A 66 -15.32 -6.44 -18.21
C GLN A 66 -13.89 -6.32 -18.75
N ALA A 67 -12.95 -7.08 -18.18
CA ALA A 67 -11.57 -7.18 -18.63
C ALA A 67 -11.35 -8.22 -19.73
N GLY A 68 -12.42 -8.87 -20.25
CA GLY A 68 -12.35 -9.91 -21.27
C GLY A 68 -11.85 -11.26 -20.75
N LEU A 69 -11.94 -11.51 -19.44
CA LEU A 69 -11.42 -12.71 -18.78
C LEU A 69 -12.57 -13.59 -18.27
N GLU A 70 -12.44 -14.89 -18.46
CA GLU A 70 -13.26 -15.93 -17.83
C GLU A 70 -12.40 -16.64 -16.77
N VAL A 71 -12.66 -16.40 -15.48
CA VAL A 71 -11.80 -16.89 -14.40
C VAL A 71 -12.42 -18.11 -13.73
N GLU A 72 -11.66 -19.18 -13.64
CA GLU A 72 -11.97 -20.36 -12.85
C GLU A 72 -11.17 -20.29 -11.54
N ILE A 73 -11.86 -20.11 -10.40
CA ILE A 73 -11.24 -20.04 -9.08
C ILE A 73 -11.26 -21.45 -8.47
N ARG A 74 -10.06 -22.02 -8.26
CA ARG A 74 -9.88 -23.39 -7.76
C ARG A 74 -9.43 -23.36 -6.31
N PRO A 75 -10.11 -24.06 -5.39
CA PRO A 75 -9.68 -24.15 -4.00
C PRO A 75 -8.38 -24.98 -3.89
N GLY A 76 -7.61 -24.66 -2.85
CA GLY A 76 -6.50 -25.47 -2.35
C GLY A 76 -6.91 -26.21 -1.08
N GLY A 77 -5.92 -26.62 -0.31
CA GLY A 77 -6.12 -27.23 1.01
C GLY A 77 -5.33 -28.52 1.23
N PRO A 78 -5.54 -29.20 2.35
CA PRO A 78 -4.86 -30.46 2.63
C PRO A 78 -5.07 -31.50 1.54
N GLY A 79 -3.97 -32.13 1.10
CA GLY A 79 -4.01 -33.14 0.04
C GLY A 79 -4.02 -32.61 -1.38
N THR A 80 -4.10 -31.29 -1.59
CA THR A 80 -3.94 -30.68 -2.92
C THR A 80 -2.47 -30.37 -3.23
N PRO A 81 -2.05 -30.43 -4.50
CA PRO A 81 -0.71 -29.99 -4.90
C PRO A 81 -0.47 -28.51 -4.52
N LYS A 82 0.78 -28.15 -4.27
CA LYS A 82 1.13 -26.76 -3.93
C LYS A 82 0.78 -25.82 -5.09
N PRO A 83 0.19 -24.65 -4.83
CA PRO A 83 -0.21 -23.69 -5.88
C PRO A 83 0.93 -23.30 -6.82
N ILE A 84 2.15 -23.16 -6.29
CA ILE A 84 3.35 -22.81 -7.08
C ILE A 84 3.71 -23.96 -8.04
N ASP A 85 3.54 -25.20 -7.63
CA ASP A 85 3.86 -26.34 -8.50
C ASP A 85 2.85 -26.43 -9.64
N LEU A 86 1.55 -26.31 -9.34
CA LEU A 86 0.48 -26.23 -10.36
C LEU A 86 0.70 -25.08 -11.35
N LEU A 87 1.17 -23.93 -10.85
CA LEU A 87 1.50 -22.77 -11.68
C LEU A 87 2.63 -23.09 -12.67
N LEU A 88 3.72 -23.67 -12.20
CA LEU A 88 4.91 -23.95 -13.01
C LEU A 88 4.74 -25.14 -13.95
N GLU A 89 3.85 -26.08 -13.60
CA GLU A 89 3.42 -27.18 -14.49
C GLU A 89 2.44 -26.70 -15.58
N GLY A 90 1.99 -25.43 -15.53
CA GLY A 90 1.00 -24.90 -16.46
C GLY A 90 -0.43 -25.37 -16.18
N ASN A 91 -0.69 -25.94 -15.01
CA ASN A 91 -2.01 -26.36 -14.54
C ASN A 91 -2.82 -25.20 -13.91
N ALA A 92 -2.15 -24.09 -13.57
CA ALA A 92 -2.73 -22.82 -13.18
C ALA A 92 -2.04 -21.67 -13.94
N ASP A 93 -2.75 -20.56 -14.14
CA ASP A 93 -2.23 -19.35 -14.78
C ASP A 93 -1.80 -18.33 -13.73
N PHE A 94 -2.54 -18.30 -12.63
CA PHE A 94 -2.23 -17.52 -11.42
C PHE A 94 -2.38 -18.39 -10.18
N ALA A 95 -1.64 -18.03 -9.15
CA ALA A 95 -1.71 -18.72 -7.88
C ALA A 95 -1.63 -17.73 -6.71
N ILE A 96 -2.17 -18.14 -5.56
CA ILE A 96 -1.96 -17.44 -4.30
C ILE A 96 -0.87 -18.17 -3.53
N ALA A 97 0.16 -17.42 -3.14
CA ALA A 97 1.30 -17.94 -2.39
C ALA A 97 1.50 -17.16 -1.08
N ASN A 98 2.37 -17.67 -0.22
CA ASN A 98 2.90 -16.92 0.92
C ASN A 98 4.27 -16.31 0.58
N SER A 99 4.94 -15.71 1.55
CA SER A 99 6.29 -15.17 1.39
C SER A 99 7.35 -16.21 1.02
N GLY A 100 7.09 -17.50 1.23
CA GLY A 100 7.92 -18.60 0.74
C GLY A 100 8.08 -18.64 -0.79
N LEU A 101 7.28 -17.87 -1.52
CA LEU A 101 7.46 -17.63 -2.95
C LEU A 101 8.91 -17.18 -3.28
N VAL A 102 9.53 -16.40 -2.40
CA VAL A 102 10.91 -15.95 -2.61
C VAL A 102 11.91 -17.09 -2.58
N ILE A 103 11.67 -18.17 -1.80
CA ILE A 103 12.53 -19.37 -1.81
C ILE A 103 12.48 -20.02 -3.20
N ALA A 104 11.29 -20.16 -3.77
CA ALA A 104 11.16 -20.69 -5.12
C ALA A 104 11.98 -19.86 -6.13
N ARG A 105 11.95 -18.52 -5.98
CA ARG A 105 12.77 -17.61 -6.81
C ARG A 105 14.27 -17.84 -6.61
N LEU A 106 14.74 -17.93 -5.38
CA LEU A 106 16.17 -18.18 -5.05
C LEU A 106 16.64 -19.54 -5.57
N GLN A 107 15.75 -20.52 -5.65
CA GLN A 107 16.01 -21.83 -6.27
C GLN A 107 15.96 -21.80 -7.82
N GLY A 108 15.85 -20.61 -8.43
CA GLY A 108 15.83 -20.44 -9.88
C GLY A 108 14.48 -20.78 -10.54
N ARG A 109 13.40 -20.99 -9.77
CA ARG A 109 12.07 -21.24 -10.31
C ARG A 109 11.49 -19.94 -10.90
N PRO A 110 10.94 -19.93 -12.11
CA PRO A 110 10.54 -18.73 -12.83
C PRO A 110 9.18 -18.19 -12.34
N VAL A 111 9.13 -17.72 -11.11
CA VAL A 111 7.93 -17.15 -10.47
C VAL A 111 8.05 -15.64 -10.30
N VAL A 112 6.93 -14.94 -10.39
CA VAL A 112 6.81 -13.50 -10.26
C VAL A 112 5.73 -13.15 -9.24
N ALA A 113 6.08 -12.35 -8.25
CA ALA A 113 5.13 -11.76 -7.32
C ALA A 113 4.43 -10.56 -7.98
N LEU A 114 3.10 -10.60 -8.08
CA LEU A 114 2.29 -9.59 -8.76
C LEU A 114 1.70 -8.56 -7.80
N ALA A 115 1.18 -9.03 -6.65
CA ALA A 115 0.58 -8.19 -5.63
C ALA A 115 0.57 -8.91 -4.28
N ALA A 116 0.96 -8.24 -3.20
CA ALA A 116 0.77 -8.74 -1.84
C ALA A 116 -0.54 -8.20 -1.28
N ILE A 117 -1.49 -9.09 -1.02
CA ILE A 117 -2.80 -8.70 -0.47
C ILE A 117 -2.65 -8.41 1.01
N MET A 118 -2.11 -9.33 1.79
CA MET A 118 -1.87 -9.12 3.20
C MET A 118 -0.50 -8.48 3.42
N GLN A 119 -0.50 -7.33 4.08
CA GLN A 119 0.71 -6.60 4.45
C GLN A 119 1.40 -7.19 5.69
N SER A 120 0.72 -8.06 6.42
CA SER A 120 1.27 -8.86 7.51
C SER A 120 0.76 -10.29 7.43
N SER A 121 1.61 -11.24 7.81
CA SER A 121 1.21 -12.64 7.89
C SER A 121 0.19 -12.86 9.01
N PRO A 122 -0.86 -13.67 8.78
CA PRO A 122 -1.82 -14.08 9.81
C PRO A 122 -1.28 -15.19 10.72
N ILE A 123 -0.11 -15.75 10.43
CA ILE A 123 0.43 -16.92 11.12
C ILE A 123 0.93 -16.55 12.51
N VAL A 124 0.47 -17.33 13.50
CA VAL A 124 0.83 -17.17 14.92
C VAL A 124 0.94 -18.54 15.59
N TRP A 125 1.60 -18.60 16.75
CA TRP A 125 1.32 -19.65 17.71
C TRP A 125 0.19 -19.23 18.63
N ILE A 126 -0.72 -20.16 18.86
CA ILE A 126 -1.82 -20.07 19.79
C ILE A 126 -1.51 -21.00 20.95
N VAL A 127 -1.52 -20.46 22.15
CA VAL A 127 -1.29 -21.20 23.38
C VAL A 127 -2.44 -20.96 24.35
N ARG A 128 -2.70 -21.88 25.24
CA ARG A 128 -3.72 -21.70 26.28
C ARG A 128 -3.33 -20.55 27.21
N ALA A 129 -4.29 -19.75 27.65
CA ALA A 129 -4.02 -18.63 28.54
C ALA A 129 -3.56 -19.06 29.94
N ASP A 130 -3.91 -20.29 30.37
CA ASP A 130 -3.49 -20.90 31.62
C ASP A 130 -2.13 -21.62 31.55
N SER A 131 -1.50 -21.64 30.36
CA SER A 131 -0.14 -22.19 30.19
C SER A 131 0.94 -21.25 30.73
N ASP A 132 2.14 -21.79 30.92
CA ASP A 132 3.36 -21.07 31.27
C ASP A 132 4.11 -20.49 30.03
N ILE A 133 3.46 -20.48 28.86
CA ILE A 133 4.06 -20.04 27.61
C ILE A 133 3.62 -18.59 27.32
N TYR A 134 4.58 -17.65 27.35
CA TYR A 134 4.38 -16.21 27.13
C TYR A 134 5.18 -15.69 25.94
N THR A 135 6.31 -16.33 25.68
CA THR A 135 7.29 -15.91 24.68
C THR A 135 7.77 -17.10 23.85
N PRO A 136 8.45 -16.90 22.71
CA PRO A 136 9.09 -17.99 21.96
C PRO A 136 10.06 -18.84 22.80
N HIS A 137 10.73 -18.26 23.80
CA HIS A 137 11.66 -18.99 24.68
C HIS A 137 10.96 -20.06 25.52
N ASP A 138 9.70 -19.82 25.90
CA ASP A 138 8.92 -20.74 26.74
C ASP A 138 8.45 -21.98 25.95
N LEU A 139 8.61 -21.97 24.62
CA LEU A 139 8.33 -23.12 23.77
C LEU A 139 9.38 -24.24 23.92
N ALA A 140 10.54 -23.95 24.49
CA ALA A 140 11.58 -24.96 24.70
C ALA A 140 11.04 -26.12 25.57
N GLY A 141 11.18 -27.35 25.06
CA GLY A 141 10.69 -28.57 25.69
C GLY A 141 9.18 -28.81 25.53
N LYS A 142 8.44 -27.89 24.90
CA LYS A 142 6.98 -28.00 24.66
C LYS A 142 6.69 -28.70 23.34
N ARG A 143 5.49 -29.26 23.25
CA ARG A 143 4.94 -29.82 22.00
C ARG A 143 4.42 -28.68 21.16
N VAL A 144 5.02 -28.48 20.00
CA VAL A 144 4.77 -27.33 19.13
C VAL A 144 4.37 -27.81 17.75
N MET A 145 3.15 -27.49 17.34
CA MET A 145 2.72 -27.77 15.98
C MET A 145 3.26 -26.76 14.99
N LEU A 146 3.73 -27.28 13.87
CA LEU A 146 4.20 -26.51 12.72
C LEU A 146 3.84 -27.23 11.43
N MET A 147 3.57 -26.45 10.38
CA MET A 147 3.60 -26.97 9.01
C MET A 147 5.04 -27.07 8.53
N PRO A 148 5.34 -28.01 7.62
CA PRO A 148 6.64 -28.07 6.98
C PRO A 148 6.99 -26.74 6.29
N ALA A 149 8.27 -26.39 6.26
CA ALA A 149 8.75 -25.24 5.49
C ALA A 149 8.34 -25.39 3.99
N PRO A 150 8.02 -24.28 3.33
CA PRO A 150 8.11 -22.88 3.77
C PRO A 150 6.82 -22.34 4.42
N GLU A 151 5.80 -23.17 4.72
CA GLU A 151 4.45 -22.69 5.06
C GLU A 151 4.39 -21.92 6.40
N ASN A 152 5.18 -22.32 7.39
CA ASN A 152 5.29 -21.63 8.68
C ASN A 152 6.69 -21.03 8.92
N ALA A 153 7.35 -20.61 7.87
CA ALA A 153 8.72 -20.12 7.98
C ALA A 153 8.86 -18.88 8.89
N GLU A 154 7.82 -18.04 8.96
CA GLU A 154 7.81 -16.88 9.86
C GLU A 154 7.96 -17.28 11.33
N LEU A 155 7.35 -18.42 11.72
CA LEU A 155 7.48 -18.96 13.07
C LEU A 155 8.92 -19.45 13.32
N LEU A 156 9.51 -20.14 12.35
CA LEU A 156 10.90 -20.60 12.43
C LEU A 156 11.88 -19.44 12.47
N VAL A 157 11.66 -18.39 11.66
CA VAL A 157 12.45 -17.15 11.72
C VAL A 157 12.32 -16.49 13.09
N THR A 158 11.13 -16.53 13.70
CA THR A 158 10.90 -15.97 15.04
C THR A 158 11.72 -16.72 16.08
N LEU A 159 11.73 -18.06 16.05
CA LEU A 159 12.57 -18.87 16.95
C LEU A 159 14.05 -18.53 16.79
N ALA A 160 14.52 -18.51 15.55
CA ALA A 160 15.94 -18.24 15.27
C ALA A 160 16.37 -16.84 15.72
N ARG A 161 15.52 -15.81 15.52
CA ARG A 161 15.80 -14.45 15.99
C ARG A 161 15.86 -14.34 17.51
N GLU A 162 15.02 -15.10 18.19
CA GLU A 162 14.98 -15.16 19.65
C GLU A 162 16.05 -16.14 20.22
N GLY A 163 16.85 -16.75 19.36
CA GLY A 163 17.89 -17.69 19.78
C GLY A 163 17.33 -19.00 20.35
N VAL A 164 16.11 -19.37 19.95
CA VAL A 164 15.47 -20.63 20.34
C VAL A 164 15.80 -21.69 19.29
N ASP A 165 16.59 -22.66 19.69
CA ASP A 165 16.93 -23.80 18.84
C ASP A 165 15.71 -24.70 18.63
N GLN A 166 15.42 -25.05 17.37
CA GLN A 166 14.31 -25.92 17.02
C GLN A 166 14.46 -27.33 17.64
N ASP A 167 15.69 -27.81 17.80
CA ASP A 167 15.96 -29.12 18.42
C ASP A 167 15.55 -29.19 19.90
N ARG A 168 15.30 -28.03 20.51
CA ARG A 168 14.78 -27.96 21.89
C ARG A 168 13.25 -28.07 21.97
N LEU A 169 12.54 -28.06 20.85
CA LEU A 169 11.10 -28.19 20.78
C LEU A 169 10.72 -29.65 20.46
N GLN A 170 9.56 -30.07 20.97
CA GLN A 170 8.93 -31.32 20.53
C GLN A 170 8.03 -31.00 19.32
N LEU A 171 8.64 -30.92 18.13
CA LEU A 171 7.93 -30.55 16.91
C LEU A 171 6.89 -31.60 16.54
N GLN A 172 5.67 -31.13 16.28
CA GLN A 172 4.54 -31.92 15.79
C GLN A 172 4.10 -31.37 14.43
N GLN A 173 3.73 -32.26 13.52
CA GLN A 173 3.03 -31.83 12.30
C GLN A 173 1.64 -31.35 12.67
N THR A 174 1.19 -30.22 12.09
CA THR A 174 -0.15 -29.71 12.34
C THR A 174 -1.22 -30.70 11.90
N SER A 175 -2.23 -30.87 12.75
CA SER A 175 -3.41 -31.69 12.49
C SER A 175 -4.48 -30.96 11.67
N PHE A 176 -4.39 -29.63 11.57
CA PHE A 176 -5.45 -28.72 11.09
C PHE A 176 -6.72 -28.73 11.96
N ASP A 177 -6.61 -29.29 13.18
CA ASP A 177 -7.71 -29.32 14.16
C ASP A 177 -7.29 -28.59 15.45
N PRO A 178 -7.80 -27.39 15.72
CA PRO A 178 -7.48 -26.64 16.93
C PRO A 178 -8.00 -27.32 18.21
N GLN A 179 -8.83 -28.40 18.11
CA GLN A 179 -9.25 -29.23 19.23
C GLN A 179 -8.03 -29.83 19.95
N ASP A 180 -6.94 -30.12 19.24
CA ASP A 180 -5.72 -30.64 19.83
C ASP A 180 -5.11 -29.75 20.93
N LEU A 181 -5.31 -28.42 20.79
CA LEU A 181 -4.88 -27.48 21.83
C LEU A 181 -5.76 -27.58 23.09
N ILE A 182 -7.05 -27.83 22.92
CA ILE A 182 -8.00 -28.02 24.04
C ILE A 182 -7.72 -29.33 24.77
N ASP A 183 -7.57 -30.40 24.00
CA ASP A 183 -7.36 -31.74 24.52
C ASP A 183 -5.96 -31.92 25.13
N GLY A 184 -5.09 -30.88 24.97
CA GLY A 184 -3.74 -30.91 25.46
C GLY A 184 -2.83 -31.88 24.70
N ASN A 185 -3.15 -32.20 23.45
CA ASN A 185 -2.29 -32.97 22.55
C ASN A 185 -1.09 -32.14 22.05
N THR A 186 -1.22 -30.81 22.05
CA THR A 186 -0.15 -29.86 21.78
C THR A 186 -0.16 -28.74 22.82
N ASP A 187 0.97 -28.10 23.04
CA ASP A 187 1.12 -26.96 23.95
C ASP A 187 1.08 -25.62 23.20
N ALA A 188 1.48 -25.63 21.92
CA ALA A 188 1.40 -24.50 21.02
C ALA A 188 0.93 -24.94 19.64
N TYR A 189 -0.19 -24.38 19.22
CA TYR A 189 -0.83 -24.66 17.92
C TYR A 189 -0.50 -23.55 16.92
N ASN A 190 -0.05 -23.90 15.73
CA ASN A 190 0.14 -22.95 14.66
C ASN A 190 -1.19 -22.68 13.96
N GLY A 191 -1.58 -21.43 13.84
CA GLY A 191 -2.87 -21.08 13.23
C GLY A 191 -2.86 -19.70 12.58
N TYR A 192 -3.95 -19.42 11.91
CA TYR A 192 -4.26 -18.12 11.33
C TYR A 192 -5.15 -17.33 12.28
N ILE A 193 -4.77 -16.11 12.60
CA ILE A 193 -5.59 -15.25 13.48
C ILE A 193 -6.98 -14.98 12.91
N SER A 194 -7.15 -15.07 11.60
CA SER A 194 -8.42 -14.86 10.92
C SER A 194 -9.34 -16.10 10.89
N ASN A 195 -8.88 -17.28 11.31
CA ASN A 195 -9.67 -18.50 11.20
C ASN A 195 -9.78 -19.24 12.53
N GLU A 196 -8.68 -19.77 13.08
CA GLU A 196 -8.69 -20.60 14.29
C GLU A 196 -9.17 -19.87 15.52
N LEU A 197 -8.95 -18.55 15.62
CA LEU A 197 -9.38 -17.77 16.77
C LEU A 197 -10.90 -17.70 16.90
N PHE A 198 -11.63 -17.66 15.79
CA PHE A 198 -13.09 -17.70 15.83
C PHE A 198 -13.59 -18.97 16.52
N TRP A 199 -13.03 -20.11 16.13
CA TRP A 199 -13.40 -21.39 16.71
C TRP A 199 -13.08 -21.46 18.21
N LEU A 200 -11.90 -20.98 18.64
CA LEU A 200 -11.52 -20.93 20.05
C LEU A 200 -12.44 -20.00 20.87
N GLN A 201 -12.86 -18.89 20.28
CA GLN A 201 -13.82 -17.96 20.91
C GLN A 201 -15.20 -18.63 21.07
N GLN A 202 -15.66 -19.39 20.09
CA GLN A 202 -16.90 -20.14 20.17
C GLN A 202 -16.85 -21.20 21.31
N GLN A 203 -15.70 -21.82 21.52
CA GLN A 203 -15.46 -22.74 22.61
C GLN A 203 -15.18 -22.06 23.96
N GLN A 204 -15.19 -20.73 24.01
CA GLN A 204 -14.87 -19.91 25.18
C GLN A 204 -13.50 -20.26 25.79
N LEU A 205 -12.56 -20.75 25.00
CA LEU A 205 -11.21 -21.07 25.44
C LEU A 205 -10.38 -19.80 25.55
N PRO A 206 -9.90 -19.43 26.75
CA PRO A 206 -8.93 -18.35 26.88
C PRO A 206 -7.59 -18.75 26.25
N TYR A 207 -7.08 -17.91 25.38
CA TYR A 207 -5.82 -18.16 24.68
C TYR A 207 -4.90 -16.94 24.76
N ARG A 208 -3.63 -17.17 24.44
CA ARG A 208 -2.59 -16.15 24.22
C ARG A 208 -1.97 -16.39 22.85
N LEU A 209 -1.52 -15.32 22.21
CA LEU A 209 -0.88 -15.38 20.90
C LEU A 209 0.60 -15.02 21.01
N ILE A 210 1.43 -15.79 20.35
CA ILE A 210 2.82 -15.44 20.07
C ILE A 210 2.86 -15.05 18.59
N LYS A 211 2.99 -13.74 18.33
CA LYS A 211 2.90 -13.19 16.98
C LYS A 211 4.28 -12.85 16.45
N PRO A 212 4.73 -13.43 15.34
CA PRO A 212 6.04 -13.12 14.73
C PRO A 212 6.33 -11.63 14.60
N ARG A 213 5.30 -10.84 14.28
CA ARG A 213 5.42 -9.39 14.13
C ARG A 213 5.91 -8.68 15.40
N GLU A 214 5.56 -9.16 16.57
CA GLU A 214 5.99 -8.59 17.85
C GLU A 214 7.49 -8.83 18.11
N TYR A 215 8.08 -9.80 17.40
CA TYR A 215 9.51 -10.14 17.39
C TYR A 215 10.23 -9.64 16.13
N GLY A 216 9.65 -8.68 15.42
CA GLY A 216 10.24 -8.07 14.23
C GLY A 216 10.16 -8.92 12.95
N VAL A 217 9.44 -10.04 12.95
CA VAL A 217 9.20 -10.88 11.78
C VAL A 217 7.86 -10.49 11.16
N ASN A 218 7.91 -9.66 10.13
CA ASN A 218 6.71 -9.19 9.45
C ASN A 218 6.76 -9.50 7.95
N PHE A 219 6.24 -10.66 7.57
CA PHE A 219 6.24 -11.18 6.22
C PHE A 219 4.93 -10.85 5.50
N TYR A 220 4.98 -10.82 4.16
CA TYR A 220 3.77 -10.76 3.35
C TYR A 220 3.03 -12.09 3.39
N SER A 221 1.70 -12.04 3.22
CA SER A 221 0.90 -13.23 2.96
C SER A 221 -0.10 -12.95 1.84
N ASP A 222 -0.66 -14.03 1.29
CA ASP A 222 -1.58 -13.99 0.16
C ASP A 222 -1.05 -13.13 -1.00
N VAL A 223 0.11 -13.56 -1.49
CA VAL A 223 0.77 -12.94 -2.63
C VAL A 223 0.19 -13.54 -3.92
N LEU A 224 -0.47 -12.71 -4.71
CA LEU A 224 -0.85 -13.08 -6.06
C LEU A 224 0.42 -13.26 -6.90
N THR A 225 0.56 -14.40 -7.56
CA THR A 225 1.75 -14.76 -8.32
C THR A 225 1.40 -15.37 -9.68
N THR A 226 2.34 -15.29 -10.61
CA THR A 226 2.30 -15.96 -11.91
C THR A 226 3.69 -16.46 -12.30
N SER A 227 3.78 -17.18 -13.43
CA SER A 227 5.06 -17.56 -14.01
C SER A 227 5.65 -16.46 -14.88
N GLU A 228 7.00 -16.40 -14.97
CA GLU A 228 7.67 -15.51 -15.92
C GLU A 228 7.23 -15.78 -17.37
N VAL A 229 6.96 -17.04 -17.71
CA VAL A 229 6.51 -17.45 -19.04
C VAL A 229 5.18 -16.79 -19.37
N LEU A 230 4.19 -16.86 -18.49
CA LEU A 230 2.89 -16.23 -18.74
C LEU A 230 3.02 -14.70 -18.83
N LEU A 231 3.81 -14.11 -17.94
CA LEU A 231 4.04 -12.66 -17.93
C LEU A 231 4.71 -12.18 -19.23
N GLN A 232 5.64 -12.95 -19.79
CA GLN A 232 6.29 -12.63 -21.06
C GLN A 232 5.39 -12.84 -22.27
N GLN A 233 4.62 -13.94 -22.28
CA GLN A 233 3.76 -14.30 -23.41
C GLN A 233 2.47 -13.47 -23.47
N ARG A 234 1.88 -13.15 -22.31
CA ARG A 234 0.58 -12.49 -22.21
C ARG A 234 0.56 -11.33 -21.20
N PRO A 235 1.45 -10.34 -21.34
CA PRO A 235 1.58 -9.27 -20.34
C PRO A 235 0.31 -8.44 -20.16
N ALA A 236 -0.46 -8.22 -21.22
CA ALA A 236 -1.73 -7.50 -21.15
C ALA A 236 -2.79 -8.26 -20.36
N GLN A 237 -2.85 -9.59 -20.51
CA GLN A 237 -3.76 -10.45 -19.76
C GLN A 237 -3.39 -10.47 -18.27
N VAL A 238 -2.10 -10.54 -17.95
CA VAL A 238 -1.60 -10.48 -16.56
C VAL A 238 -1.99 -9.16 -15.91
N GLU A 239 -1.78 -8.03 -16.60
CA GLU A 239 -2.16 -6.71 -16.08
C GLU A 239 -3.67 -6.59 -15.89
N ALA A 240 -4.47 -7.04 -16.87
CA ALA A 240 -5.94 -7.04 -16.80
C ALA A 240 -6.45 -7.87 -15.61
N PHE A 241 -5.85 -9.04 -15.37
CA PHE A 241 -6.19 -9.89 -14.22
C PHE A 241 -5.85 -9.23 -12.90
N ILE A 242 -4.66 -8.63 -12.77
CA ILE A 242 -4.25 -7.90 -11.56
C ILE A 242 -5.24 -6.77 -11.27
N GLN A 243 -5.54 -5.93 -12.27
CA GLN A 243 -6.43 -4.78 -12.10
C GLN A 243 -7.83 -5.20 -11.67
N ALA A 244 -8.41 -6.21 -12.33
CA ALA A 244 -9.72 -6.73 -11.99
C ALA A 244 -9.76 -7.35 -10.59
N SER A 245 -8.71 -8.10 -10.22
CA SER A 245 -8.57 -8.70 -8.89
C SER A 245 -8.48 -7.65 -7.78
N LEU A 246 -7.66 -6.61 -7.97
CA LEU A 246 -7.52 -5.55 -6.97
C LEU A 246 -8.78 -4.69 -6.86
N LYS A 247 -9.49 -4.47 -7.97
CA LYS A 247 -10.82 -3.84 -7.93
C LYS A 247 -11.82 -4.69 -7.15
N GLY A 248 -11.76 -6.01 -7.30
CA GLY A 248 -12.56 -6.94 -6.51
C GLY A 248 -12.20 -6.88 -5.01
N TRP A 249 -10.93 -6.80 -4.67
CA TRP A 249 -10.46 -6.63 -3.30
C TRP A 249 -10.92 -5.31 -2.69
N GLN A 250 -10.80 -4.22 -3.43
CA GLN A 250 -11.32 -2.92 -2.99
C GLN A 250 -12.82 -3.02 -2.70
N TYR A 251 -13.59 -3.60 -3.64
CA TYR A 251 -15.03 -3.79 -3.46
C TYR A 251 -15.35 -4.65 -2.24
N ALA A 252 -14.63 -5.76 -2.05
CA ALA A 252 -14.86 -6.68 -0.92
C ALA A 252 -14.67 -5.99 0.43
N LEU A 253 -13.66 -5.14 0.54
CA LEU A 253 -13.35 -4.40 1.77
C LEU A 253 -14.30 -3.23 2.03
N GLU A 254 -14.82 -2.59 0.99
CA GLU A 254 -15.82 -1.52 1.08
C GLU A 254 -17.24 -2.07 1.35
N HIS A 255 -17.53 -3.34 0.98
CA HIS A 255 -18.84 -3.98 1.06
C HIS A 255 -18.77 -5.34 1.78
N ILE A 256 -18.25 -5.32 3.01
CA ILE A 256 -17.96 -6.55 3.78
C ILE A 256 -19.20 -7.44 3.92
N GLU A 257 -20.34 -6.88 4.36
CA GLU A 257 -21.53 -7.68 4.60
C GLU A 257 -22.07 -8.36 3.34
N GLU A 258 -22.09 -7.65 2.22
CA GLU A 258 -22.48 -8.22 0.93
C GLU A 258 -21.52 -9.34 0.52
N SER A 259 -20.21 -9.13 0.72
CA SER A 259 -19.17 -10.10 0.40
C SER A 259 -19.31 -11.36 1.25
N VAL A 260 -19.56 -11.21 2.54
CA VAL A 260 -19.83 -12.32 3.48
C VAL A 260 -21.02 -13.15 3.03
N GLN A 261 -22.15 -12.49 2.72
CA GLN A 261 -23.37 -13.18 2.28
C GLN A 261 -23.14 -13.96 0.97
N LEU A 262 -22.46 -13.34 0.02
CA LEU A 262 -22.18 -13.97 -1.27
C LEU A 262 -21.23 -15.15 -1.12
N ILE A 263 -20.18 -15.02 -0.31
CA ILE A 263 -19.21 -16.10 -0.07
C ILE A 263 -19.90 -17.28 0.62
N HIS A 264 -20.72 -17.03 1.64
CA HIS A 264 -21.50 -18.06 2.29
C HIS A 264 -22.41 -18.81 1.32
N GLN A 265 -23.12 -18.08 0.43
CA GLN A 265 -24.09 -18.70 -0.48
C GLN A 265 -23.44 -19.49 -1.61
N ARG A 266 -22.27 -19.07 -2.13
CA ARG A 266 -21.71 -19.61 -3.37
C ARG A 266 -20.40 -20.38 -3.22
N TYR A 267 -19.58 -20.02 -2.23
CA TYR A 267 -18.21 -20.53 -2.14
C TYR A 267 -17.95 -21.33 -0.87
N ALA A 268 -18.47 -20.90 0.26
CA ALA A 268 -18.21 -21.51 1.56
C ALA A 268 -19.50 -21.70 2.39
N PRO A 269 -20.46 -22.50 1.93
CA PRO A 269 -21.75 -22.69 2.61
C PRO A 269 -21.60 -23.37 3.97
N ASP A 270 -20.51 -24.08 4.22
CA ASP A 270 -20.22 -24.77 5.47
C ASP A 270 -19.70 -23.82 6.57
N LYS A 271 -19.28 -22.60 6.22
CA LYS A 271 -18.86 -21.59 7.20
C LYS A 271 -20.03 -20.69 7.59
N SER A 272 -20.20 -20.45 8.89
CA SER A 272 -21.24 -19.53 9.37
C SER A 272 -20.97 -18.09 8.93
N LEU A 273 -22.03 -17.29 8.84
CA LEU A 273 -21.90 -15.85 8.54
C LEU A 273 -21.07 -15.13 9.60
N GLU A 274 -21.20 -15.51 10.87
CA GLU A 274 -20.39 -14.93 11.95
C GLU A 274 -18.90 -15.24 11.75
N HIS A 275 -18.56 -16.45 11.33
CA HIS A 275 -17.18 -16.82 11.05
C HIS A 275 -16.61 -15.99 9.89
N LEU A 276 -17.35 -15.86 8.80
CA LEU A 276 -16.91 -15.08 7.65
C LEU A 276 -16.77 -13.57 7.99
N ARG A 277 -17.63 -13.01 8.86
CA ARG A 277 -17.48 -11.63 9.37
C ARG A 277 -16.21 -11.50 10.21
N PHE A 278 -15.97 -12.42 11.10
CA PHE A 278 -14.75 -12.46 11.90
C PHE A 278 -13.49 -12.51 11.01
N GLU A 279 -13.49 -13.40 10.01
CA GLU A 279 -12.41 -13.44 9.00
C GLU A 279 -12.21 -12.07 8.32
N ALA A 280 -13.30 -11.43 7.89
CA ALA A 280 -13.25 -10.13 7.24
C ALA A 280 -12.60 -9.06 8.11
N GLU A 281 -12.99 -9.00 9.39
CA GLU A 281 -12.46 -8.02 10.35
C GLU A 281 -10.96 -8.24 10.62
N GLU A 282 -10.53 -9.48 10.81
CA GLU A 282 -9.13 -9.79 11.05
C GLU A 282 -8.27 -9.58 9.79
N LEU A 283 -8.79 -9.96 8.62
CA LEU A 283 -8.10 -9.73 7.34
C LEU A 283 -7.95 -8.24 7.01
N HIS A 284 -8.97 -7.44 7.31
CA HIS A 284 -8.89 -6.00 7.13
C HIS A 284 -7.69 -5.39 7.89
N LYS A 285 -7.44 -5.86 9.13
CA LYS A 285 -6.28 -5.44 9.94
C LYS A 285 -4.94 -5.89 9.33
N LEU A 286 -4.90 -7.00 8.60
CA LEU A 286 -3.71 -7.53 7.96
C LEU A 286 -3.44 -6.90 6.59
N ILE A 287 -4.48 -6.56 5.87
CA ILE A 287 -4.44 -5.90 4.55
C ILE A 287 -4.03 -4.44 4.70
N MET A 288 -4.51 -3.75 5.76
CA MET A 288 -4.24 -2.34 6.09
C MET A 288 -4.60 -1.38 4.95
N PRO A 289 -5.82 -1.43 4.39
CA PRO A 289 -6.16 -0.68 3.18
C PRO A 289 -6.11 0.84 3.36
N GLU A 290 -6.27 1.35 4.60
CA GLU A 290 -6.17 2.79 4.91
C GLU A 290 -4.71 3.29 4.94
N LEU A 291 -3.74 2.39 5.09
CA LEU A 291 -2.33 2.71 5.29
C LEU A 291 -1.48 2.39 4.07
N VAL A 292 -1.85 1.34 3.34
CA VAL A 292 -1.06 0.79 2.25
C VAL A 292 -1.95 0.51 1.05
N GLN A 293 -1.53 0.97 -0.12
CA GLN A 293 -2.24 0.66 -1.36
C GLN A 293 -2.35 -0.86 -1.55
N LEU A 294 -3.55 -1.34 -1.89
CA LEU A 294 -3.78 -2.76 -2.18
C LEU A 294 -2.78 -3.31 -3.21
N GLY A 295 -2.21 -4.44 -2.88
CA GLY A 295 -1.23 -5.11 -3.73
C GLY A 295 0.19 -4.53 -3.66
N HIS A 296 0.44 -3.52 -2.83
CA HIS A 296 1.77 -2.93 -2.71
C HIS A 296 2.81 -3.92 -2.19
N MET A 297 4.00 -3.86 -2.79
CA MET A 297 5.16 -4.63 -2.37
C MET A 297 6.40 -3.73 -2.31
N ASN A 298 7.14 -3.83 -1.21
CA ASN A 298 8.41 -3.13 -1.02
C ASN A 298 9.58 -4.06 -1.35
N PRO A 299 10.46 -3.71 -2.30
CA PRO A 299 11.62 -4.54 -2.66
C PRO A 299 12.58 -4.80 -1.50
N GLY A 300 12.82 -3.79 -0.65
CA GLY A 300 13.68 -3.96 0.55
C GLY A 300 13.11 -4.95 1.54
N ARG A 301 11.77 -4.99 1.69
CA ARG A 301 11.11 -5.99 2.52
C ARG A 301 11.23 -7.40 1.96
N TRP A 302 11.11 -7.58 0.65
CA TRP A 302 11.35 -8.87 0.00
C TRP A 302 12.79 -9.33 0.18
N HIS A 303 13.75 -8.40 0.09
CA HIS A 303 15.15 -8.71 0.36
C HIS A 303 15.37 -9.17 1.82
N ALA A 304 14.77 -8.49 2.79
CA ALA A 304 14.83 -8.87 4.20
C ALA A 304 14.19 -10.24 4.48
N ILE A 305 13.06 -10.53 3.80
CA ILE A 305 12.41 -11.85 3.86
C ILE A 305 13.34 -12.93 3.28
N ALA A 306 13.93 -12.69 2.10
CA ALA A 306 14.88 -13.60 1.48
C ALA A 306 16.08 -13.88 2.38
N GLN A 307 16.65 -12.82 2.98
CA GLN A 307 17.77 -12.97 3.93
C GLN A 307 17.38 -13.85 5.12
N SER A 308 16.17 -13.65 5.68
CA SER A 308 15.70 -14.48 6.80
C SER A 308 15.62 -15.98 6.44
N TYR A 309 15.27 -16.29 5.20
CA TYR A 309 15.24 -17.68 4.72
C TYR A 309 16.65 -18.27 4.48
N LEU A 310 17.57 -17.45 3.99
CA LEU A 310 18.98 -17.87 3.86
C LEU A 310 19.61 -18.13 5.22
N ASP A 311 19.36 -17.25 6.19
CA ASP A 311 19.88 -17.40 7.56
C ASP A 311 19.38 -18.70 8.23
N LEU A 312 18.20 -19.18 7.84
CA LEU A 312 17.64 -20.47 8.29
C LEU A 312 18.09 -21.68 7.43
N GLY A 313 18.91 -21.47 6.41
CA GLY A 313 19.30 -22.54 5.50
C GLY A 313 18.17 -23.11 4.65
N MET A 314 17.08 -22.33 4.45
CA MET A 314 15.94 -22.74 3.61
C MET A 314 16.18 -22.47 2.12
N ALA A 315 17.18 -21.68 1.80
CA ALA A 315 17.68 -21.42 0.46
C ALA A 315 19.18 -21.13 0.54
N ASP A 316 19.87 -21.26 -0.59
CA ASP A 316 21.29 -21.04 -0.72
C ASP A 316 21.57 -20.01 -1.83
N GLY A 317 22.76 -19.38 -1.79
CA GLY A 317 23.23 -18.50 -2.85
C GLY A 317 22.92 -17.00 -2.63
N PRO A 318 23.22 -16.18 -3.63
CA PRO A 318 22.99 -14.73 -3.55
C PRO A 318 21.49 -14.40 -3.66
N ILE A 319 21.09 -13.28 -3.04
CA ILE A 319 19.71 -12.78 -3.16
C ILE A 319 19.56 -12.04 -4.49
N GLU A 320 19.13 -12.76 -5.51
CA GLU A 320 18.83 -12.21 -6.84
C GLU A 320 17.32 -12.14 -7.05
N LEU A 321 16.76 -10.93 -6.85
CA LEU A 321 15.31 -10.67 -6.99
C LEU A 321 14.96 -9.86 -8.23
N ASP A 322 15.86 -9.79 -9.21
CA ASP A 322 15.58 -9.13 -10.48
C ASP A 322 14.45 -9.86 -11.23
N GLY A 323 13.43 -9.11 -11.64
CA GLY A 323 12.23 -9.67 -12.28
C GLY A 323 11.27 -10.39 -11.34
N PHE A 324 11.63 -10.61 -10.07
CA PHE A 324 10.75 -11.27 -9.11
C PHE A 324 9.52 -10.45 -8.75
N ILE A 325 9.68 -9.14 -8.56
CA ILE A 325 8.56 -8.24 -8.25
C ILE A 325 8.07 -7.60 -9.54
N TYR A 326 6.80 -7.84 -9.86
CA TYR A 326 6.17 -7.18 -10.99
C TYR A 326 6.13 -5.68 -10.79
N LYS A 327 6.84 -4.96 -11.64
CA LYS A 327 6.76 -3.51 -11.71
C LYS A 327 5.65 -3.17 -12.68
N ARG A 328 4.51 -2.71 -12.16
CA ARG A 328 3.46 -2.16 -13.01
C ARG A 328 4.07 -1.13 -13.95
N LYS A 329 3.99 -1.40 -15.23
CA LYS A 329 4.13 -0.33 -16.20
C LYS A 329 2.88 0.52 -15.98
N VAL A 330 3.01 1.62 -15.24
CA VAL A 330 2.06 2.72 -15.36
C VAL A 330 2.17 3.10 -16.82
N ALA A 331 1.35 2.47 -17.66
CA ALA A 331 1.13 2.98 -18.99
C ALA A 331 0.53 4.35 -18.73
N THR A 332 1.38 5.37 -18.76
CA THR A 332 0.93 6.71 -18.99
C THR A 332 0.32 6.64 -20.38
N ASP A 333 -0.98 6.32 -20.41
CA ASP A 333 -1.76 6.35 -21.64
C ASP A 333 -1.77 7.83 -22.07
N HIS A 334 -0.74 8.18 -22.81
CA HIS A 334 -0.64 9.48 -23.43
C HIS A 334 -1.60 9.60 -24.64
N SER A 335 -2.34 8.53 -24.99
CA SER A 335 -3.27 8.56 -26.14
C SER A 335 -4.37 9.58 -25.92
N LEU A 336 -4.93 9.66 -24.71
CA LEU A 336 -5.90 10.68 -24.33
C LEU A 336 -5.26 12.08 -24.31
N LEU A 337 -4.03 12.18 -23.83
CA LEU A 337 -3.27 13.42 -23.88
C LEU A 337 -2.97 13.84 -25.32
N TYR A 338 -2.55 12.91 -26.18
CA TYR A 338 -2.33 13.17 -27.60
C TYR A 338 -3.61 13.44 -28.37
N GLN A 339 -4.74 12.79 -28.05
CA GLN A 339 -6.05 13.07 -28.64
C GLN A 339 -6.56 14.44 -28.20
N VAL A 340 -6.44 14.78 -26.90
CA VAL A 340 -6.78 16.11 -26.36
C VAL A 340 -5.86 17.19 -26.96
N LEU A 341 -4.56 16.92 -27.05
CA LEU A 341 -3.60 17.84 -27.69
C LEU A 341 -3.84 17.94 -29.20
N GLY A 342 -4.14 16.84 -29.89
CA GLY A 342 -4.50 16.81 -31.31
C GLY A 342 -5.81 17.52 -31.60
N GLY A 343 -6.83 17.29 -30.78
CA GLY A 343 -8.10 18.00 -30.83
C GLY A 343 -7.96 19.49 -30.51
N ALA A 344 -7.15 19.83 -29.50
CA ALA A 344 -6.83 21.21 -29.14
C ALA A 344 -6.03 21.90 -30.25
N LEU A 345 -5.11 21.20 -30.91
CA LEU A 345 -4.36 21.71 -32.05
C LEU A 345 -5.27 21.98 -33.26
N LEU A 346 -6.21 21.06 -33.54
CA LEU A 346 -7.20 21.26 -34.62
C LEU A 346 -8.15 22.41 -34.32
N ALA A 347 -8.60 22.53 -33.06
CA ALA A 347 -9.42 23.64 -32.58
C ALA A 347 -8.64 24.98 -32.63
N LEU A 348 -7.33 24.96 -32.29
CA LEU A 348 -6.44 26.09 -32.38
C LEU A 348 -6.21 26.53 -33.85
N LEU A 349 -6.08 25.58 -34.79
CA LEU A 349 -5.97 25.85 -36.22
C LEU A 349 -7.26 26.43 -36.81
N LEU A 350 -8.43 25.92 -36.39
CA LEU A 350 -9.74 26.46 -36.79
C LEU A 350 -9.98 27.84 -36.19
N LEU A 351 -9.66 28.05 -34.92
CA LEU A 351 -9.71 29.35 -34.25
C LEU A 351 -8.70 30.33 -34.87
N GLY A 352 -7.53 29.84 -35.24
CA GLY A 352 -6.52 30.61 -35.97
C GLY A 352 -6.99 31.07 -37.34
N ALA A 353 -7.67 30.17 -38.10
CA ALA A 353 -8.26 30.50 -39.42
C ALA A 353 -9.41 31.54 -39.31
N VAL A 354 -10.23 31.40 -38.25
CA VAL A 354 -11.29 32.41 -37.97
C VAL A 354 -10.69 33.72 -37.48
N ALA A 355 -9.67 33.64 -36.59
CA ALA A 355 -8.98 34.82 -36.05
C ALA A 355 -8.22 35.59 -37.12
N LEU A 356 -7.63 34.88 -38.11
CA LEU A 356 -6.97 35.56 -39.25
C LEU A 356 -7.94 36.38 -40.12
N ARG A 357 -9.19 35.94 -40.22
CA ARG A 357 -10.24 36.67 -40.93
C ARG A 357 -10.73 37.91 -40.16
N PHE A 358 -10.78 37.81 -38.83
CA PHE A 358 -11.14 38.92 -37.92
C PHE A 358 -9.96 39.84 -37.61
N ALA A 359 -8.71 39.33 -37.67
CA ALA A 359 -7.50 40.09 -37.33
C ALA A 359 -7.20 41.26 -38.28
N ARG A 360 -7.77 41.27 -39.49
CA ARG A 360 -7.66 42.44 -40.41
C ARG A 360 -8.45 43.66 -39.90
N LEU A 361 -9.48 43.48 -39.10
CA LEU A 361 -10.32 44.58 -38.59
C LEU A 361 -9.95 45.07 -37.18
N THR A 362 -9.29 44.24 -36.37
CA THR A 362 -9.09 44.57 -34.93
C THR A 362 -7.60 44.63 -34.51
N ARG A 363 -6.68 44.69 -35.49
CA ARG A 363 -5.23 44.54 -35.24
C ARG A 363 -4.63 45.58 -34.26
N LYS A 364 -5.16 46.77 -34.19
CA LYS A 364 -4.63 47.84 -33.31
C LYS A 364 -5.06 47.65 -31.83
N LEU A 365 -6.28 47.23 -31.59
CA LEU A 365 -6.80 47.06 -30.19
C LEU A 365 -6.25 45.80 -29.49
N ARG A 366 -6.00 44.71 -30.24
CA ARG A 366 -5.54 43.45 -29.66
C ARG A 366 -4.06 43.45 -29.21
N LEU A 367 -3.21 44.25 -29.80
CA LEU A 367 -1.79 44.32 -29.41
C LEU A 367 -1.62 44.90 -27.99
N GLU A 368 -2.46 45.81 -27.61
CA GLU A 368 -2.38 46.48 -26.31
C GLU A 368 -3.00 45.61 -25.18
N VAL A 369 -4.09 44.91 -25.50
CA VAL A 369 -4.72 43.94 -24.59
C VAL A 369 -3.80 42.74 -24.39
N LYS A 370 -3.15 42.25 -25.45
CA LYS A 370 -2.23 41.12 -25.37
C LYS A 370 -0.97 41.44 -24.53
N ARG A 371 -0.46 42.68 -24.60
CA ARG A 371 0.66 43.12 -23.76
C ARG A 371 0.29 43.19 -22.27
N ARG A 372 -0.92 43.65 -21.94
CA ARG A 372 -1.41 43.68 -20.57
C ARG A 372 -1.63 42.27 -20.00
N GLN A 373 -2.24 41.37 -20.80
CA GLN A 373 -2.49 39.98 -20.34
C GLN A 373 -1.20 39.17 -20.14
N GLN A 374 -0.19 39.41 -20.99
CA GLN A 374 1.11 38.76 -20.81
C GLN A 374 1.83 39.24 -19.54
N ALA A 375 1.84 40.56 -19.31
CA ALA A 375 2.45 41.10 -18.09
C ALA A 375 1.73 40.63 -16.82
N GLU A 376 0.41 40.47 -16.87
CA GLU A 376 -0.37 39.95 -15.74
C GLU A 376 -0.16 38.44 -15.51
N GLN A 377 0.01 37.65 -16.59
CA GLN A 377 0.33 36.23 -16.49
C GLN A 377 1.76 35.97 -15.98
N GLU A 378 2.73 36.77 -16.43
CA GLU A 378 4.10 36.71 -15.90
C GLU A 378 4.16 37.08 -14.42
N LEU A 379 3.40 38.07 -14.01
CA LEU A 379 3.32 38.45 -12.60
C LEU A 379 2.67 37.35 -11.74
N ARG A 380 1.62 36.71 -12.26
CA ARG A 380 0.91 35.63 -11.55
C ARG A 380 1.73 34.34 -11.46
N SER A 381 2.44 33.96 -12.53
CA SER A 381 3.33 32.80 -12.52
C SER A 381 4.55 33.02 -11.62
N SER A 382 5.10 34.26 -11.62
CA SER A 382 6.19 34.63 -10.73
C SER A 382 5.77 34.61 -9.25
N ASN A 383 4.57 35.11 -8.95
CA ASN A 383 4.04 35.06 -7.60
C ASN A 383 3.79 33.62 -7.10
N LEU A 384 3.22 32.74 -7.94
CA LEU A 384 3.02 31.33 -7.59
C LEU A 384 4.35 30.57 -7.42
N GLN A 385 5.36 30.91 -8.19
CA GLN A 385 6.70 30.36 -7.98
C GLN A 385 7.34 30.90 -6.69
N LEU A 386 7.18 32.19 -6.42
CA LEU A 386 7.68 32.79 -5.18
C LEU A 386 7.01 32.21 -3.93
N GLU A 387 5.69 31.99 -3.96
CA GLU A 387 4.95 31.33 -2.88
C GLU A 387 5.41 29.88 -2.66
N ARG A 388 5.62 29.10 -3.72
CA ARG A 388 6.15 27.73 -3.58
C ARG A 388 7.57 27.72 -3.00
N LEU A 389 8.44 28.63 -3.48
CA LEU A 389 9.82 28.73 -3.01
C LEU A 389 9.93 29.18 -1.54
N ALA A 390 8.97 29.98 -1.08
CA ALA A 390 8.92 30.43 0.31
C ALA A 390 8.28 29.38 1.26
N ASN A 391 7.31 28.61 0.74
CA ASN A 391 6.46 27.78 1.57
C ASN A 391 6.91 26.32 1.69
N THR A 392 7.78 25.82 0.80
CA THR A 392 8.22 24.42 0.81
C THR A 392 9.73 24.29 0.90
N ASP A 393 10.20 23.31 1.65
CA ASP A 393 11.61 22.90 1.66
C ASP A 393 11.99 22.25 0.32
N ARG A 394 13.05 22.75 -0.30
CA ARG A 394 13.47 22.35 -1.65
C ARG A 394 13.92 20.90 -1.77
N LEU A 395 14.46 20.35 -0.68
CA LEU A 395 14.98 18.99 -0.67
C LEU A 395 13.86 17.97 -0.47
N THR A 396 13.04 18.20 0.54
CA THR A 396 12.05 17.20 0.98
C THR A 396 10.66 17.40 0.38
N GLY A 397 10.38 18.59 -0.18
CA GLY A 397 9.06 18.94 -0.69
C GLY A 397 8.00 19.16 0.39
N GLN A 398 8.37 19.08 1.66
CA GLN A 398 7.48 19.36 2.79
C GLN A 398 7.36 20.85 3.07
N TRP A 399 6.47 21.24 3.98
CA TRP A 399 6.35 22.64 4.35
C TRP A 399 7.67 23.20 4.85
N SER A 400 7.97 24.45 4.49
CA SER A 400 9.08 25.19 5.09
C SER A 400 8.73 25.61 6.51
N ARG A 401 9.75 25.98 7.29
CA ARG A 401 9.57 26.52 8.63
C ARG A 401 8.63 27.73 8.65
N LEU A 402 8.76 28.64 7.70
CA LEU A 402 7.88 29.80 7.57
C LEU A 402 6.42 29.41 7.40
N LYS A 403 6.16 28.39 6.55
CA LYS A 403 4.79 27.93 6.27
C LYS A 403 4.17 27.21 7.45
N ILE A 404 4.92 26.36 8.14
CA ILE A 404 4.37 25.65 9.31
C ILE A 404 4.10 26.61 10.47
N GLU A 405 4.88 27.69 10.64
CA GLU A 405 4.62 28.73 11.63
C GLU A 405 3.29 29.44 11.34
N GLU A 406 3.01 29.76 10.06
CA GLU A 406 1.72 30.32 9.64
C GLU A 406 0.55 29.33 9.89
N LEU A 407 0.69 28.08 9.47
CA LEU A 407 -0.32 27.04 9.66
C LEU A 407 -0.59 26.80 11.15
N ALA A 408 0.46 26.71 11.95
CA ALA A 408 0.35 26.48 13.39
C ALA A 408 -0.34 27.65 14.11
N HIS A 409 -0.04 28.87 13.73
CA HIS A 409 -0.75 30.05 14.27
C HIS A 409 -2.26 30.00 13.98
N ASN A 410 -2.62 29.56 12.76
CA ASN A 410 -4.02 29.43 12.37
C ASN A 410 -4.70 28.28 13.13
N GLU A 411 -4.03 27.13 13.27
CA GLU A 411 -4.58 25.99 14.00
C GLU A 411 -4.67 26.24 15.52
N ILE A 412 -3.73 26.95 16.10
CA ILE A 412 -3.81 27.38 17.52
C ILE A 412 -5.06 28.26 17.75
N LYS A 413 -5.30 29.27 16.88
CA LYS A 413 -6.51 30.10 16.97
C LYS A 413 -7.80 29.29 16.79
N ARG A 414 -7.77 28.27 15.93
CA ARG A 414 -8.91 27.36 15.74
C ARG A 414 -9.12 26.46 16.94
N ALA A 415 -8.04 25.88 17.49
CA ALA A 415 -8.08 25.06 18.69
C ALA A 415 -8.61 25.83 19.89
N GLU A 416 -8.17 27.07 20.08
CA GLU A 416 -8.67 27.97 21.12
C GLU A 416 -10.15 28.32 20.95
N ARG A 417 -10.59 28.57 19.70
CA ARG A 417 -11.99 28.96 19.41
C ARG A 417 -12.96 27.80 19.51
N TYR A 418 -12.58 26.60 19.11
CA TYR A 418 -13.47 25.44 18.96
C TYR A 418 -13.20 24.34 19.98
N ASP A 419 -12.31 24.57 20.91
CA ASP A 419 -11.97 23.69 22.04
C ASP A 419 -11.62 22.24 21.58
N PHE A 420 -10.71 22.11 20.60
CA PHE A 420 -10.21 20.82 20.20
C PHE A 420 -8.71 20.66 20.53
N PRO A 421 -8.26 19.43 20.79
CA PRO A 421 -6.86 19.18 21.09
C PRO A 421 -5.98 19.39 19.84
N LEU A 422 -4.82 19.99 20.06
CA LEU A 422 -3.81 20.20 19.04
C LEU A 422 -2.48 19.70 19.59
N ALA A 423 -1.83 18.80 18.87
CA ALA A 423 -0.55 18.28 19.26
C ALA A 423 0.55 18.64 18.25
N LEU A 424 1.77 18.66 18.76
CA LEU A 424 2.98 18.86 17.97
C LEU A 424 3.98 17.77 18.31
N VAL A 425 4.52 17.17 17.26
CA VAL A 425 5.60 16.20 17.36
C VAL A 425 6.85 16.81 16.76
N PHE A 426 7.92 16.83 17.52
CA PHE A 426 9.24 17.24 17.06
C PHE A 426 10.10 15.99 16.90
N LEU A 427 10.61 15.76 15.71
CA LEU A 427 11.44 14.62 15.34
C LEU A 427 12.83 15.09 14.94
N ASP A 428 13.82 14.30 15.30
CA ASP A 428 15.20 14.42 14.82
C ASP A 428 15.73 13.03 14.43
N ILE A 429 16.43 12.98 13.30
CA ILE A 429 17.02 11.73 12.80
C ILE A 429 18.28 11.42 13.59
N ASP A 430 18.25 10.31 14.30
CA ASP A 430 19.35 9.90 15.17
C ASP A 430 20.65 9.71 14.40
N ARG A 431 21.72 10.35 14.91
CA ARG A 431 23.07 10.24 14.36
C ARG A 431 23.18 10.60 12.87
N PHE A 432 22.34 11.47 12.36
CA PHE A 432 22.33 11.87 10.96
C PHE A 432 23.69 12.41 10.49
N LYS A 433 24.40 13.13 11.37
CA LYS A 433 25.76 13.57 11.07
C LYS A 433 26.67 12.39 10.75
N SER A 434 26.56 11.26 11.45
CA SER A 434 27.36 10.06 11.15
C SER A 434 27.03 9.48 9.78
N VAL A 435 25.78 9.59 9.32
CA VAL A 435 25.38 9.19 7.96
C VAL A 435 26.09 10.08 6.93
N ASN A 436 26.07 11.40 7.14
CA ASN A 436 26.78 12.34 6.26
C ASN A 436 28.29 12.11 6.26
N ASP A 437 28.89 11.92 7.43
CA ASP A 437 30.33 11.73 7.59
C ASP A 437 30.80 10.40 6.95
N GLN A 438 29.96 9.36 6.97
CA GLN A 438 30.29 8.03 6.45
C GLN A 438 29.97 7.85 4.95
N TYR A 439 28.84 8.43 4.49
CA TYR A 439 28.29 8.14 3.14
C TYR A 439 28.20 9.37 2.24
N GLY A 440 28.54 10.55 2.76
CA GLY A 440 28.46 11.82 2.02
C GLY A 440 27.08 12.49 2.08
N HIS A 441 27.07 13.77 1.77
CA HIS A 441 25.86 14.61 1.84
C HIS A 441 24.75 14.19 0.87
N ASP A 442 25.09 13.69 -0.32
CA ASP A 442 24.10 13.23 -1.31
C ASP A 442 23.26 12.05 -0.75
N VAL A 443 23.91 11.16 0.00
CA VAL A 443 23.23 10.04 0.66
C VAL A 443 22.41 10.55 1.84
N GLY A 444 22.92 11.54 2.60
CA GLY A 444 22.15 12.23 3.63
C GLY A 444 20.87 12.88 3.08
N ASP A 445 20.96 13.53 1.93
CA ASP A 445 19.82 14.13 1.24
C ASP A 445 18.77 13.08 0.82
N CYS A 446 19.23 11.92 0.34
CA CYS A 446 18.34 10.77 0.07
C CYS A 446 17.66 10.26 1.34
N VAL A 447 18.39 10.20 2.46
CA VAL A 447 17.82 9.82 3.76
C VAL A 447 16.77 10.83 4.22
N LEU A 448 17.05 12.13 4.15
CA LEU A 448 16.10 13.19 4.50
C LEU A 448 14.81 13.11 3.67
N THR A 449 14.95 12.94 2.38
CA THR A 449 13.82 12.78 1.45
C THR A 449 13.04 11.50 1.76
N GLY A 450 13.73 10.40 2.01
CA GLY A 450 13.15 9.12 2.37
C GLY A 450 12.37 9.18 3.70
N VAL A 451 12.93 9.82 4.72
CA VAL A 451 12.25 10.07 6.02
C VAL A 451 11.01 10.90 5.81
N ALA A 452 11.13 12.03 5.10
CA ALA A 452 10.00 12.92 4.83
C ALA A 452 8.86 12.19 4.11
N HIS A 453 9.18 11.41 3.09
CA HIS A 453 8.21 10.63 2.34
C HIS A 453 7.55 9.55 3.20
N ARG A 454 8.35 8.79 3.95
CA ARG A 454 7.86 7.72 4.84
C ARG A 454 6.94 8.26 5.92
N ILE A 455 7.28 9.41 6.52
CA ILE A 455 6.43 10.07 7.50
C ILE A 455 5.14 10.55 6.84
N LYS A 456 5.25 11.33 5.74
CA LYS A 456 4.08 11.94 5.08
C LYS A 456 3.06 10.90 4.61
N SER A 457 3.52 9.75 4.12
CA SER A 457 2.63 8.67 3.68
C SER A 457 1.84 7.99 4.82
N HIS A 458 2.18 8.28 6.08
CA HIS A 458 1.50 7.72 7.26
C HIS A 458 0.79 8.77 8.11
N LEU A 459 0.79 10.02 7.65
CA LEU A 459 0.04 11.12 8.24
C LEU A 459 -1.31 11.31 7.52
N ARG A 460 -2.27 11.85 8.24
CA ARG A 460 -3.57 12.26 7.69
C ARG A 460 -3.40 13.53 6.85
N ASP A 461 -4.36 13.83 6.00
CA ASP A 461 -4.36 15.08 5.22
C ASP A 461 -4.43 16.32 6.11
N SER A 462 -5.06 16.21 7.28
CA SER A 462 -5.12 17.26 8.30
C SER A 462 -3.77 17.55 8.94
N ASP A 463 -2.85 16.58 8.93
CA ASP A 463 -1.56 16.70 9.58
C ASP A 463 -0.55 17.36 8.66
N SER A 464 0.18 18.32 9.21
CA SER A 464 1.16 19.08 8.45
C SER A 464 2.57 18.67 8.85
N LEU A 465 3.35 18.22 7.86
CA LEU A 465 4.77 17.90 8.03
C LEU A 465 5.62 19.05 7.51
N CYS A 466 6.59 19.44 8.31
CA CYS A 466 7.58 20.47 8.00
C CYS A 466 8.99 19.95 8.26
N ARG A 467 9.93 20.31 7.41
CA ARG A 467 11.34 20.26 7.73
C ARG A 467 11.72 21.54 8.46
N TRP A 468 11.99 21.41 9.78
CA TRP A 468 12.28 22.54 10.65
C TRP A 468 13.68 23.10 10.46
N GLY A 469 14.65 22.22 10.20
CA GLY A 469 16.03 22.57 9.86
C GLY A 469 16.94 21.33 9.91
N GLY A 470 17.98 21.27 9.09
CA GLY A 470 18.91 20.14 9.10
C GLY A 470 18.22 18.79 8.99
N GLU A 471 18.32 17.98 10.04
CA GLU A 471 17.71 16.65 10.20
C GLU A 471 16.41 16.67 11.03
N GLU A 472 15.88 17.86 11.34
CA GLU A 472 14.75 18.05 12.23
C GLU A 472 13.44 18.24 11.46
N PHE A 473 12.38 17.60 11.93
CA PHE A 473 11.03 17.73 11.37
C PHE A 473 10.01 18.03 12.46
N ILE A 474 9.01 18.83 12.10
CA ILE A 474 7.84 19.08 12.94
C ILE A 474 6.59 18.52 12.25
N ILE A 475 5.75 17.85 13.04
CA ILE A 475 4.42 17.41 12.63
C ILE A 475 3.42 18.15 13.51
N LEU A 476 2.55 18.91 12.87
CA LEU A 476 1.41 19.57 13.52
C LEU A 476 0.16 18.72 13.30
N MET A 477 -0.54 18.40 14.37
CA MET A 477 -1.63 17.43 14.39
C MET A 477 -2.89 18.04 15.01
N PRO A 478 -3.76 18.67 14.22
CA PRO A 478 -5.05 19.14 14.69
C PRO A 478 -5.97 17.98 15.11
N HIS A 479 -6.89 18.24 16.04
CA HIS A 479 -7.84 17.26 16.58
C HIS A 479 -7.16 16.00 17.14
N THR A 480 -5.98 16.17 17.75
CA THR A 480 -5.17 15.07 18.25
C THR A 480 -4.71 15.41 19.66
N ASP A 481 -5.06 14.58 20.63
CA ASP A 481 -4.60 14.70 22.01
C ASP A 481 -3.19 14.11 22.20
N LEU A 482 -2.64 14.28 23.39
CA LEU A 482 -1.28 13.84 23.71
C LEU A 482 -1.09 12.34 23.54
N ASP A 483 -2.05 11.53 23.98
CA ASP A 483 -1.94 10.09 23.92
C ASP A 483 -2.01 9.58 22.48
N GLN A 484 -2.92 10.12 21.67
CA GLN A 484 -3.04 9.86 20.25
C GLN A 484 -1.76 10.29 19.48
N ALA A 485 -1.23 11.47 19.78
CA ALA A 485 0.00 11.96 19.18
C ALA A 485 1.20 11.06 19.52
N CYS A 486 1.27 10.57 20.76
CA CYS A 486 2.29 9.60 21.17
C CYS A 486 2.17 8.27 20.42
N LEU A 487 0.97 7.76 20.24
CA LEU A 487 0.74 6.54 19.46
C LEU A 487 1.18 6.70 18.00
N ILE A 488 0.87 7.84 17.39
CA ILE A 488 1.30 8.14 16.02
C ILE A 488 2.82 8.28 15.97
N ALA A 489 3.42 9.02 16.89
CA ALA A 489 4.87 9.17 16.97
C ALA A 489 5.58 7.82 17.16
N GLU A 490 5.06 6.94 18.01
CA GLU A 490 5.62 5.60 18.21
C GLU A 490 5.50 4.71 16.97
N LYS A 491 4.39 4.81 16.25
CA LYS A 491 4.22 4.17 14.94
C LYS A 491 5.26 4.67 13.94
N LEU A 492 5.44 5.99 13.82
CA LEU A 492 6.43 6.60 12.92
C LEU A 492 7.86 6.19 13.31
N ARG A 493 8.17 6.17 14.60
CA ARG A 493 9.44 5.67 15.12
C ARG A 493 9.69 4.23 14.69
N GLY A 494 8.70 3.36 14.89
CA GLY A 494 8.77 1.95 14.47
C GLY A 494 9.02 1.80 12.96
N LEU A 495 8.34 2.60 12.16
CA LEU A 495 8.49 2.61 10.70
C LEU A 495 9.90 3.06 10.25
N LEU A 496 10.48 4.06 10.93
CA LEU A 496 11.84 4.50 10.62
C LEU A 496 12.88 3.45 11.02
N ALA A 497 12.64 2.75 12.14
CA ALA A 497 13.56 1.73 12.65
C ALA A 497 13.49 0.38 11.92
N ALA A 498 12.34 0.05 11.28
CA ALA A 498 12.07 -1.27 10.74
C ALA A 498 12.76 -1.54 9.39
N GLU A 499 12.98 -0.52 8.56
CA GLU A 499 13.43 -0.70 7.18
C GLU A 499 14.45 0.36 6.75
N PRO A 500 15.51 -0.03 6.02
CA PRO A 500 16.41 0.93 5.41
C PRO A 500 15.68 1.92 4.49
N LEU A 501 16.09 3.17 4.52
CA LEU A 501 15.53 4.23 3.65
C LEU A 501 16.18 4.26 2.29
N THR A 502 17.47 3.86 2.23
CA THR A 502 18.26 3.90 0.98
C THR A 502 19.25 2.73 1.01
N GLY A 503 19.08 1.76 0.11
CA GLY A 503 19.98 0.58 0.06
C GLY A 503 19.98 -0.20 1.38
N THR A 504 21.11 -0.18 2.09
CA THR A 504 21.30 -0.84 3.40
C THR A 504 21.29 0.13 4.59
N ILE A 505 21.04 1.44 4.35
CA ILE A 505 21.15 2.46 5.39
C ILE A 505 19.84 2.57 6.16
N GLY A 506 19.83 2.01 7.37
CA GLY A 506 18.77 2.21 8.35
C GLY A 506 19.07 3.42 9.23
N VAL A 507 18.04 4.19 9.55
CA VAL A 507 18.11 5.29 10.52
C VAL A 507 17.01 5.11 11.55
N THR A 508 17.23 5.66 12.74
CA THR A 508 16.19 5.79 13.75
C THR A 508 15.88 7.26 13.96
N GLY A 509 14.76 7.55 14.60
CA GLY A 509 14.40 8.90 14.99
C GLY A 509 14.06 8.98 16.47
N SER A 510 14.42 10.10 17.07
CA SER A 510 13.97 10.50 18.41
C SER A 510 12.81 11.47 18.27
N PHE A 511 11.79 11.33 19.12
CA PHE A 511 10.55 12.09 19.02
C PHE A 511 10.23 12.74 20.36
N GLY A 512 9.90 14.04 20.31
CA GLY A 512 9.33 14.77 21.43
C GLY A 512 7.90 15.18 21.12
N VAL A 513 6.96 14.88 21.99
CA VAL A 513 5.53 15.12 21.78
C VAL A 513 5.02 16.10 22.83
N ALA A 514 4.32 17.12 22.38
CA ALA A 514 3.63 18.08 23.25
C ALA A 514 2.22 18.34 22.74
N GLN A 515 1.29 18.52 23.65
CA GLN A 515 -0.06 18.98 23.36
C GLN A 515 -0.16 20.45 23.74
N TRP A 516 -0.70 21.23 22.83
CA TRP A 516 -0.99 22.64 23.05
C TRP A 516 -1.95 22.83 24.23
N GLN A 517 -1.72 23.86 25.01
CA GLN A 517 -2.56 24.27 26.15
C GLN A 517 -3.15 25.65 25.87
N PRO A 518 -4.39 25.93 26.34
CA PRO A 518 -5.01 27.23 26.18
C PRO A 518 -4.12 28.37 26.66
N GLY A 519 -3.97 29.40 25.82
CA GLY A 519 -3.10 30.55 26.09
C GLY A 519 -1.63 30.35 25.73
N GLN A 520 -1.21 29.16 25.32
CA GLN A 520 0.18 28.86 24.94
C GLN A 520 0.45 29.33 23.49
N GLY A 521 1.55 30.05 23.30
CA GLY A 521 2.03 30.41 21.96
C GLY A 521 2.74 29.26 21.24
N LEU A 522 2.88 29.36 19.92
CA LEU A 522 3.59 28.35 19.11
C LEU A 522 5.02 28.12 19.62
N GLY A 523 5.76 29.18 19.95
CA GLY A 523 7.13 29.06 20.45
C GLY A 523 7.24 28.21 21.71
N GLU A 524 6.29 28.35 22.64
CA GLU A 524 6.23 27.54 23.85
C GLU A 524 5.86 26.09 23.58
N LEU A 525 4.92 25.84 22.67
CA LEU A 525 4.54 24.48 22.23
C LEU A 525 5.73 23.76 21.61
N VAL A 526 6.43 24.42 20.69
CA VAL A 526 7.65 23.90 20.06
C VAL A 526 8.72 23.63 21.10
N HIS A 527 8.92 24.55 22.07
CA HIS A 527 9.88 24.37 23.15
C HIS A 527 9.56 23.16 24.04
N CYS A 528 8.28 22.93 24.36
CA CYS A 528 7.87 21.76 25.14
C CYS A 528 8.18 20.46 24.39
N ALA A 529 7.92 20.41 23.08
CA ALA A 529 8.23 19.25 22.25
C ALA A 529 9.75 19.05 22.11
N ASP A 530 10.52 20.13 21.94
CA ASP A 530 11.99 20.09 21.84
C ASP A 530 12.64 19.58 23.14
N LEU A 531 12.17 20.00 24.31
CA LEU A 531 12.61 19.46 25.59
C LEU A 531 12.44 17.95 25.67
N MET A 532 11.32 17.43 25.14
CA MET A 532 11.06 15.99 25.11
C MET A 532 11.91 15.28 24.07
N LEU A 533 12.14 15.89 22.92
CA LEU A 533 13.09 15.40 21.93
C LEU A 533 14.51 15.31 22.51
N TYR A 534 14.94 16.34 23.22
CA TYR A 534 16.22 16.32 23.92
C TYR A 534 16.30 15.18 24.94
N ARG A 535 15.23 14.98 25.72
CA ARG A 535 15.12 13.86 26.67
C ARG A 535 15.18 12.51 25.97
N ALA A 536 14.48 12.34 24.83
CA ALA A 536 14.54 11.14 24.02
C ALA A 536 15.98 10.81 23.57
N LYS A 537 16.71 11.84 23.10
CA LYS A 537 18.13 11.72 22.72
C LYS A 537 19.01 11.32 23.90
N LYS A 538 18.79 11.87 25.10
CA LYS A 538 19.56 11.57 26.33
C LYS A 538 19.32 10.16 26.86
N LEU A 539 18.10 9.67 26.78
CA LEU A 539 17.70 8.35 27.27
C LEU A 539 18.07 7.20 26.32
N GLY A 540 18.84 7.45 25.26
CA GLY A 540 19.38 6.42 24.38
C GLY A 540 18.85 6.45 22.97
N ARG A 541 18.13 7.49 22.59
CA ARG A 541 17.58 7.68 21.23
C ARG A 541 16.51 6.65 20.84
N ASN A 542 16.05 6.71 19.59
CA ASN A 542 15.06 5.79 19.02
C ASN A 542 13.86 5.57 19.94
N ARG A 543 13.24 6.66 20.39
CA ARG A 543 12.11 6.64 21.33
C ARG A 543 11.24 7.87 21.22
N VAL A 544 10.07 7.76 21.78
CA VAL A 544 9.13 8.86 21.94
C VAL A 544 9.12 9.28 23.41
N GLU A 545 9.26 10.57 23.66
CA GLU A 545 9.06 11.19 24.98
C GLU A 545 7.95 12.23 24.89
N ARG A 546 7.13 12.34 25.93
CA ARG A 546 5.98 13.23 25.96
C ARG A 546 6.10 14.29 27.03
N PHE A 547 5.61 15.47 26.73
CA PHE A 547 5.54 16.56 27.68
C PHE A 547 4.28 16.42 28.54
N SER A 548 4.46 16.26 29.86
CA SER A 548 3.37 16.29 30.83
C SER A 548 3.56 17.50 31.74
N PRO A 549 2.60 18.42 31.82
CA PRO A 549 2.71 19.62 32.66
C PRO A 549 2.95 19.33 34.15
N CYS A 550 2.58 18.13 34.61
CA CYS A 550 2.79 17.70 35.99
C CYS A 550 4.19 17.14 36.32
N ALA A 551 5.11 17.04 35.33
CA ALA A 551 6.41 16.36 35.49
C ALA A 551 7.62 17.33 35.48
N ILE A 552 7.44 18.60 35.77
CA ILE A 552 8.58 19.53 35.94
C ILE A 552 9.12 19.34 37.35
N LEU A 553 9.90 18.27 37.57
CA LEU A 553 10.92 18.24 38.60
C LEU A 553 12.19 18.86 38.03
N PRO A 554 12.90 19.76 38.77
CA PRO A 554 14.04 20.49 38.23
C PRO A 554 15.17 19.52 37.88
N LEU A 555 15.62 19.57 36.62
CA LEU A 555 16.92 19.03 36.24
C LEU A 555 17.99 19.96 36.85
N VAL A 556 18.60 19.52 37.95
CA VAL A 556 19.88 20.02 38.43
C VAL A 556 21.00 19.44 37.58
#